data_a15152a54519e79d094006fe47bfdc6c
#
_entry.id   a15152a54519e79d094006fe47bfdc6c
#
_cell.length_a   1.000
_cell.length_b   1.000
_cell.length_c   1.000
_cell.angle_alpha   90.00
_cell.angle_beta   90.00
_cell.angle_gamma   90.00
#
_symmetry.space_group_name_H-M   'P 1'
#
loop_
_entity.id
_entity.type
_entity.pdbx_description
1 polymer ?
#
loop_
_entity_poly.entity_id
_entity_poly.type
_entity_poly.pdbx_seq_one_letter_code
_entity_poly.pdbx_strand_id
1 'polypeptide(L)'
;DVIFHLAGISGFPACASNPHSAQLINVEATRLLRDSLSKNQRLINASTTSMYGKSGKHCDEETAVEPVSTYAHTKYAAEKILHDAENVVSLRFATVFGFSPKMRMDLMVNDFTYKAVKEKVLVLFDSFAKRTFMHVEDAADCYIFTMDHFDEMKGDIYNAGGNHLNYSKEEIANLIKDKIDYNIINSELKDKDLRHFIVNFDKIEKLGFVPKRTIQEGINELIKVYSFYEYFSHYKTI
;
A
#
# COMPACT_ATOMS: atom_id res chain seq x y z
N ASP A 1 -10.20 7.53 -23.42
CA ASP A 1 -9.39 6.40 -22.91
C ASP A 1 -8.97 6.67 -21.47
N VAL A 2 -8.88 5.62 -20.64
CA VAL A 2 -8.40 5.67 -19.26
C VAL A 2 -7.07 4.93 -19.16
N ILE A 3 -6.10 5.52 -18.49
CA ILE A 3 -4.78 4.94 -18.22
C ILE A 3 -4.67 4.70 -16.71
N PHE A 4 -4.45 3.44 -16.32
CA PHE A 4 -4.08 3.08 -14.96
C PHE A 4 -2.56 3.00 -14.86
N HIS A 5 -1.92 4.01 -14.25
CA HIS A 5 -0.48 4.04 -14.09
C HIS A 5 -0.03 3.20 -12.89
N LEU A 6 0.11 1.89 -13.12
CA LEU A 6 0.52 0.89 -12.14
C LEU A 6 2.01 0.54 -12.22
N ALA A 7 2.67 0.92 -13.31
CA ALA A 7 4.08 0.63 -13.53
C ALA A 7 4.95 1.34 -12.47
N GLY A 8 5.81 0.58 -11.81
CA GLY A 8 6.71 1.11 -10.81
C GLY A 8 7.47 0.02 -10.05
N ILE A 9 8.65 0.36 -9.54
CA ILE A 9 9.32 -0.46 -8.52
C ILE A 9 8.66 -0.15 -7.19
N SER A 10 8.05 -1.17 -6.58
CA SER A 10 7.19 -1.02 -5.41
C SER A 10 7.84 -1.60 -4.15
N GLY A 11 7.79 -0.81 -3.06
CA GLY A 11 8.20 -1.21 -1.73
C GLY A 11 9.63 -0.81 -1.34
N PHE A 12 9.84 -0.74 -0.01
CA PHE A 12 11.11 -0.31 0.58
C PHE A 12 12.30 -1.16 0.14
N PRO A 13 12.26 -2.52 0.23
CA PRO A 13 13.45 -3.33 -0.08
C PRO A 13 13.89 -3.21 -1.54
N ALA A 14 12.94 -3.29 -2.48
CA ALA A 14 13.23 -3.25 -3.92
C ALA A 14 13.83 -1.90 -4.36
N CYS A 15 13.27 -0.79 -3.87
CA CYS A 15 13.81 0.53 -4.18
C CYS A 15 15.15 0.83 -3.48
N ALA A 16 15.37 0.27 -2.28
CA ALA A 16 16.65 0.43 -1.57
C ALA A 16 17.78 -0.38 -2.22
N SER A 17 17.49 -1.56 -2.77
CA SER A 17 18.47 -2.39 -3.48
C SER A 17 18.92 -1.80 -4.82
N ASN A 18 18.04 -1.05 -5.51
CA ASN A 18 18.35 -0.39 -6.77
C ASN A 18 17.71 1.00 -6.86
N PRO A 19 18.29 2.02 -6.18
CA PRO A 19 17.75 3.38 -6.17
C PRO A 19 17.73 4.04 -7.55
N HIS A 20 18.70 3.73 -8.40
CA HIS A 20 18.78 4.26 -9.76
C HIS A 20 17.60 3.80 -10.62
N SER A 21 17.32 2.51 -10.63
CA SER A 21 16.15 1.98 -11.35
C SER A 21 14.83 2.50 -10.75
N ALA A 22 14.76 2.67 -9.43
CA ALA A 22 13.60 3.28 -8.78
C ALA A 22 13.37 4.72 -9.28
N GLN A 23 14.43 5.53 -9.41
CA GLN A 23 14.33 6.87 -9.97
C GLN A 23 13.87 6.84 -11.43
N LEU A 24 14.48 6.01 -12.28
CA LEU A 24 14.13 5.93 -13.70
C LEU A 24 12.67 5.47 -13.90
N ILE A 25 12.26 4.41 -13.22
CA ILE A 25 10.96 3.79 -13.46
C ILE A 25 9.83 4.54 -12.74
N ASN A 26 10.04 4.97 -11.49
CA ASN A 26 8.98 5.65 -10.75
C ASN A 26 8.86 7.13 -11.09
N VAL A 27 9.94 7.80 -11.48
CA VAL A 27 9.94 9.26 -11.69
C VAL A 27 10.01 9.61 -13.15
N GLU A 28 11.09 9.20 -13.85
CA GLU A 28 11.31 9.61 -15.24
C GLU A 28 10.29 9.01 -16.20
N ALA A 29 9.90 7.74 -15.99
CA ALA A 29 8.81 7.15 -16.80
C ALA A 29 7.46 7.84 -16.54
N THR A 30 7.19 8.29 -15.31
CA THR A 30 5.99 9.09 -15.00
C THR A 30 6.05 10.46 -15.71
N ARG A 31 7.23 11.09 -15.79
CA ARG A 31 7.42 12.34 -16.55
C ARG A 31 7.11 12.15 -18.03
N LEU A 32 7.69 11.10 -18.65
CA LEU A 32 7.43 10.76 -20.04
C LEU A 32 5.94 10.48 -20.30
N LEU A 33 5.29 9.75 -19.39
CA LEU A 33 3.85 9.49 -19.49
C LEU A 33 3.06 10.79 -19.43
N ARG A 34 3.36 11.68 -18.47
CA ARG A 34 2.70 12.98 -18.33
C ARG A 34 2.89 13.84 -19.58
N ASP A 35 4.09 13.89 -20.15
CA ASP A 35 4.40 14.69 -21.34
C ASP A 35 3.73 14.15 -22.61
N SER A 36 3.40 12.83 -22.62
CA SER A 36 2.71 12.15 -23.72
C SER A 36 1.17 12.16 -23.55
N LEU A 37 0.66 12.59 -22.39
CA LEU A 37 -0.77 12.53 -22.07
C LEU A 37 -1.54 13.56 -22.86
N SER A 38 -2.54 13.14 -23.63
CA SER A 38 -3.44 14.06 -24.31
C SER A 38 -4.52 14.58 -23.35
N LYS A 39 -5.10 15.75 -23.67
CA LYS A 39 -6.17 16.39 -22.86
C LYS A 39 -7.42 15.50 -22.70
N ASN A 40 -7.65 14.58 -23.63
CA ASN A 40 -8.83 13.70 -23.65
C ASN A 40 -8.58 12.34 -22.97
N GLN A 41 -7.36 12.08 -22.53
CA GLN A 41 -7.02 10.87 -21.79
C GLN A 41 -7.14 11.15 -20.30
N ARG A 42 -7.67 10.16 -19.57
CA ARG A 42 -7.80 10.17 -18.11
C ARG A 42 -6.69 9.33 -17.52
N LEU A 43 -5.97 9.84 -16.53
CA LEU A 43 -4.90 9.11 -15.85
C LEU A 43 -5.27 8.89 -14.38
N ILE A 44 -5.21 7.63 -13.93
CA ILE A 44 -5.34 7.28 -12.52
C ILE A 44 -3.98 6.74 -12.06
N ASN A 45 -3.31 7.48 -11.17
CA ASN A 45 -1.97 7.20 -10.70
C ASN A 45 -1.99 6.43 -9.39
N ALA A 46 -1.25 5.31 -9.32
CA ALA A 46 -0.96 4.61 -8.09
C ALA A 46 0.07 5.39 -7.27
N SER A 47 -0.33 6.15 -6.27
CA SER A 47 0.52 6.76 -5.25
C SER A 47 0.53 5.90 -3.96
N THR A 48 0.99 6.42 -2.83
CA THR A 48 1.17 5.64 -1.60
C THR A 48 1.05 6.48 -0.33
N THR A 49 0.40 5.95 0.69
CA THR A 49 0.40 6.52 2.03
C THR A 49 1.76 6.43 2.73
N SER A 50 2.70 5.64 2.20
CA SER A 50 4.07 5.51 2.76
C SER A 50 4.83 6.83 2.84
N MET A 51 4.40 7.85 2.09
CA MET A 51 5.01 9.18 2.09
C MET A 51 4.73 9.98 3.38
N TYR A 52 3.75 9.59 4.19
CA TYR A 52 3.50 10.23 5.49
C TYR A 52 4.57 9.92 6.56
N GLY A 53 5.43 8.94 6.33
CA GLY A 53 6.65 8.71 7.09
C GLY A 53 6.43 8.30 8.55
N LYS A 54 6.91 9.13 9.49
CA LYS A 54 6.93 8.85 10.94
C LYS A 54 6.03 9.78 11.75
N SER A 55 5.02 10.35 11.15
CA SER A 55 4.26 11.42 11.83
C SER A 55 3.66 10.99 13.18
N GLY A 56 3.37 9.70 13.38
CA GLY A 56 2.68 9.17 14.56
C GLY A 56 1.29 9.76 14.77
N LYS A 57 0.83 10.61 13.85
CA LYS A 57 -0.41 11.38 13.90
C LYS A 57 -1.40 10.86 12.87
N HIS A 58 -2.63 11.35 12.95
CA HIS A 58 -3.60 11.22 11.88
C HIS A 58 -3.16 12.09 10.69
N CYS A 59 -3.06 11.45 9.53
CA CYS A 59 -2.66 12.07 8.27
C CYS A 59 -3.84 12.05 7.30
N ASP A 60 -4.07 13.16 6.63
CA ASP A 60 -5.00 13.33 5.52
C ASP A 60 -4.24 13.86 4.29
N GLU A 61 -4.95 14.18 3.23
CA GLU A 61 -4.35 14.64 1.98
C GLU A 61 -3.64 16.00 2.10
N GLU A 62 -4.03 16.84 3.07
CA GLU A 62 -3.43 18.15 3.37
C GLU A 62 -2.20 18.05 4.27
N THR A 63 -1.99 16.89 4.89
CA THR A 63 -0.87 16.67 5.79
C THR A 63 0.44 16.70 5.02
N ALA A 64 1.40 17.49 5.51
CA ALA A 64 2.75 17.55 4.96
C ALA A 64 3.39 16.14 4.94
N VAL A 65 3.90 15.75 3.76
CA VAL A 65 4.54 14.45 3.58
C VAL A 65 6.00 14.47 4.04
N GLU A 66 6.42 13.40 4.73
CA GLU A 66 7.77 13.22 5.25
C GLU A 66 8.35 11.86 4.81
N PRO A 67 8.68 11.70 3.51
CA PRO A 67 9.15 10.41 2.99
C PRO A 67 10.43 9.95 3.71
N VAL A 68 10.47 8.71 4.18
CA VAL A 68 11.61 8.13 4.92
C VAL A 68 12.30 6.99 4.18
N SER A 69 11.92 6.74 2.93
CA SER A 69 12.49 5.68 2.09
C SER A 69 12.61 6.11 0.63
N THR A 70 13.54 5.49 -0.12
CA THR A 70 13.68 5.70 -1.57
C THR A 70 12.35 5.48 -2.30
N TYR A 71 11.59 4.45 -1.91
CA TYR A 71 10.26 4.21 -2.46
C TYR A 71 9.31 5.41 -2.25
N ALA A 72 9.19 5.88 -1.02
CA ALA A 72 8.30 6.99 -0.70
C ALA A 72 8.75 8.30 -1.40
N HIS A 73 10.06 8.58 -1.46
CA HIS A 73 10.60 9.73 -2.17
C HIS A 73 10.29 9.68 -3.67
N THR A 74 10.52 8.55 -4.34
CA THR A 74 10.27 8.42 -5.78
C THR A 74 8.77 8.49 -6.11
N LYS A 75 7.90 7.89 -5.28
CA LYS A 75 6.44 7.99 -5.47
C LYS A 75 5.91 9.40 -5.22
N TYR A 76 6.43 10.11 -4.24
CA TYR A 76 6.09 11.51 -4.01
C TYR A 76 6.57 12.42 -5.15
N ALA A 77 7.78 12.20 -5.67
CA ALA A 77 8.28 12.93 -6.84
C ALA A 77 7.40 12.70 -8.08
N ALA A 78 6.96 11.45 -8.31
CA ALA A 78 6.02 11.11 -9.38
C ALA A 78 4.66 11.80 -9.19
N GLU A 79 4.11 11.82 -7.98
CA GLU A 79 2.85 12.51 -7.66
C GLU A 79 2.95 14.02 -7.95
N LYS A 80 4.06 14.66 -7.58
CA LYS A 80 4.31 16.09 -7.87
C LYS A 80 4.38 16.39 -9.37
N ILE A 81 4.96 15.50 -10.17
CA ILE A 81 4.99 15.65 -11.64
C ILE A 81 3.58 15.68 -12.23
N LEU A 82 2.65 14.95 -11.63
CA LEU A 82 1.28 14.80 -12.10
C LEU A 82 0.31 15.84 -11.50
N HIS A 83 0.72 16.55 -10.44
CA HIS A 83 -0.16 17.40 -9.63
C HIS A 83 -0.87 18.53 -10.43
N ASP A 84 -0.17 19.11 -11.40
CA ASP A 84 -0.71 20.25 -12.18
C ASP A 84 -1.54 19.79 -13.40
N ALA A 85 -1.79 18.51 -13.55
CA ALA A 85 -2.54 17.96 -14.68
C ALA A 85 -4.02 17.78 -14.31
N GLU A 86 -4.91 18.55 -14.94
CA GLU A 86 -6.35 18.54 -14.68
C GLU A 86 -7.04 17.19 -14.95
N ASN A 87 -6.45 16.36 -15.81
CA ASN A 87 -6.98 15.04 -16.20
C ASN A 87 -6.31 13.87 -15.48
N VAL A 88 -5.82 14.11 -14.28
CA VAL A 88 -5.15 13.09 -13.42
C VAL A 88 -5.87 12.99 -12.08
N VAL A 89 -5.96 11.77 -11.56
CA VAL A 89 -6.29 11.48 -10.16
C VAL A 89 -5.13 10.69 -9.55
N SER A 90 -4.62 11.12 -8.40
CA SER A 90 -3.59 10.37 -7.66
C SER A 90 -4.20 9.68 -6.44
N LEU A 91 -4.06 8.35 -6.36
CA LEU A 91 -4.54 7.54 -5.25
C LEU A 91 -3.37 7.14 -4.34
N ARG A 92 -3.31 7.69 -3.14
CA ARG A 92 -2.36 7.29 -2.09
C ARG A 92 -2.83 6.02 -1.42
N PHE A 93 -2.51 4.88 -2.00
CA PHE A 93 -2.96 3.58 -1.49
C PHE A 93 -2.42 3.26 -0.10
N ALA A 94 -3.31 2.71 0.75
CA ALA A 94 -2.97 1.93 1.91
C ALA A 94 -2.06 0.73 1.54
N THR A 95 -1.46 0.06 2.51
CA THR A 95 -0.70 -1.17 2.27
C THR A 95 -1.64 -2.25 1.74
N VAL A 96 -1.51 -2.55 0.46
CA VAL A 96 -2.36 -3.56 -0.19
C VAL A 96 -1.90 -4.96 0.23
N PHE A 97 -2.83 -5.84 0.60
CA PHE A 97 -2.57 -7.21 1.04
C PHE A 97 -3.61 -8.18 0.45
N GLY A 98 -3.44 -9.48 0.65
CA GLY A 98 -4.36 -10.52 0.19
C GLY A 98 -3.78 -11.38 -0.91
N PHE A 99 -4.56 -12.35 -1.37
CA PHE A 99 -4.17 -13.28 -2.42
C PHE A 99 -4.27 -12.63 -3.80
N SER A 100 -3.27 -12.89 -4.64
CA SER A 100 -3.27 -12.49 -6.05
C SER A 100 -2.35 -13.42 -6.86
N PRO A 101 -2.49 -13.50 -8.19
CA PRO A 101 -1.62 -14.34 -9.03
C PRO A 101 -0.13 -14.01 -8.90
N LYS A 102 0.21 -12.74 -8.61
CA LYS A 102 1.59 -12.32 -8.27
C LYS A 102 1.60 -11.71 -6.88
N MET A 103 1.39 -12.57 -5.89
CA MET A 103 1.32 -12.17 -4.50
C MET A 103 2.69 -11.72 -3.96
N ARG A 104 2.71 -10.58 -3.29
CA ARG A 104 3.90 -10.08 -2.59
C ARG A 104 3.96 -10.66 -1.19
N MET A 105 4.96 -11.50 -0.96
CA MET A 105 5.18 -12.16 0.33
C MET A 105 5.84 -11.26 1.39
N ASP A 106 6.44 -10.14 0.97
CA ASP A 106 7.10 -9.18 1.85
C ASP A 106 6.15 -8.14 2.49
N LEU A 107 4.88 -8.16 2.13
CA LEU A 107 3.86 -7.28 2.73
C LEU A 107 3.40 -7.83 4.07
N MET A 108 3.25 -6.93 5.06
CA MET A 108 3.08 -7.29 6.47
C MET A 108 2.03 -8.38 6.74
N VAL A 109 0.79 -8.20 6.29
CA VAL A 109 -0.28 -9.17 6.54
C VAL A 109 0.04 -10.52 5.88
N ASN A 110 0.56 -10.49 4.63
CA ASN A 110 0.94 -11.68 3.89
C ASN A 110 2.12 -12.41 4.58
N ASP A 111 3.18 -11.70 4.95
CA ASP A 111 4.37 -12.23 5.62
C ASP A 111 4.04 -12.81 7.01
N PHE A 112 3.30 -12.05 7.82
CA PHE A 112 2.92 -12.48 9.17
C PHE A 112 2.05 -13.74 9.13
N THR A 113 1.08 -13.79 8.22
CA THR A 113 0.23 -14.97 8.04
C THR A 113 1.04 -16.16 7.54
N TYR A 114 1.97 -15.94 6.59
CA TYR A 114 2.85 -17.01 6.10
C TYR A 114 3.72 -17.60 7.23
N LYS A 115 4.39 -16.75 8.00
CA LYS A 115 5.22 -17.15 9.14
C LYS A 115 4.41 -17.91 10.20
N ALA A 116 3.23 -17.42 10.51
CA ALA A 116 2.34 -18.10 11.46
C ALA A 116 1.91 -19.48 10.98
N VAL A 117 1.59 -19.65 9.68
CA VAL A 117 1.18 -20.95 9.11
C VAL A 117 2.36 -21.92 9.00
N LYS A 118 3.50 -21.48 8.46
CA LYS A 118 4.63 -22.34 8.08
C LYS A 118 5.70 -22.45 9.16
N GLU A 119 6.05 -21.32 9.79
CA GLU A 119 7.17 -21.26 10.75
C GLU A 119 6.71 -21.40 12.20
N LYS A 120 5.42 -21.19 12.48
CA LYS A 120 4.81 -21.23 13.83
C LYS A 120 5.42 -20.22 14.81
N VAL A 121 6.12 -19.23 14.33
CA VAL A 121 6.71 -18.15 15.13
C VAL A 121 6.73 -16.85 14.35
N LEU A 122 6.45 -15.75 15.04
CA LEU A 122 6.54 -14.39 14.51
C LEU A 122 7.31 -13.51 15.50
N VAL A 123 8.37 -12.88 15.03
CA VAL A 123 9.12 -11.88 15.81
C VAL A 123 8.63 -10.49 15.43
N LEU A 124 8.13 -9.72 16.40
CA LEU A 124 7.66 -8.37 16.22
C LEU A 124 8.72 -7.35 16.68
N PHE A 125 9.01 -6.40 15.81
CA PHE A 125 9.83 -5.22 16.10
C PHE A 125 8.94 -3.99 16.10
N ASP A 126 9.04 -3.12 17.12
CA ASP A 126 8.17 -1.96 17.28
C ASP A 126 6.68 -2.32 17.09
N SER A 127 6.18 -3.27 17.90
CA SER A 127 4.85 -3.90 17.74
C SER A 127 3.69 -2.90 17.74
N PHE A 128 3.86 -1.76 18.40
CA PHE A 128 2.89 -0.66 18.47
C PHE A 128 2.74 0.13 17.16
N ALA A 129 3.70 0.01 16.23
CA ALA A 129 3.73 0.84 15.02
C ALA A 129 2.52 0.56 14.12
N LYS A 130 1.73 1.61 13.87
CA LYS A 130 0.51 1.55 13.07
C LYS A 130 0.78 1.72 11.57
N ARG A 131 -0.06 1.05 10.78
CA ARG A 131 -0.15 1.13 9.33
C ARG A 131 -1.61 1.08 8.94
N THR A 132 -1.87 1.51 7.72
CA THR A 132 -3.17 1.33 7.09
C THR A 132 -3.09 0.22 6.04
N PHE A 133 -4.17 -0.54 5.90
CA PHE A 133 -4.24 -1.70 5.02
C PHE A 133 -5.46 -1.63 4.11
N MET A 134 -5.41 -2.33 2.99
CA MET A 134 -6.54 -2.54 2.10
C MET A 134 -6.39 -3.86 1.36
N HIS A 135 -7.49 -4.63 1.24
CA HIS A 135 -7.47 -5.87 0.47
C HIS A 135 -7.24 -5.57 -1.01
N VAL A 136 -6.54 -6.47 -1.72
CA VAL A 136 -6.17 -6.27 -3.14
C VAL A 136 -7.39 -6.14 -4.05
N GLU A 137 -8.48 -6.83 -3.76
CA GLU A 137 -9.72 -6.69 -4.52
C GLU A 137 -10.41 -5.34 -4.24
N ASP A 138 -10.39 -4.82 -3.01
CA ASP A 138 -10.87 -3.47 -2.73
C ASP A 138 -10.00 -2.40 -3.41
N ALA A 139 -8.69 -2.67 -3.57
CA ALA A 139 -7.83 -1.79 -4.36
C ALA A 139 -8.24 -1.77 -5.84
N ALA A 140 -8.62 -2.91 -6.41
CA ALA A 140 -9.16 -2.98 -7.77
C ALA A 140 -10.51 -2.26 -7.87
N ASP A 141 -11.41 -2.47 -6.89
CA ASP A 141 -12.69 -1.78 -6.80
C ASP A 141 -12.51 -0.26 -6.69
N CYS A 142 -11.46 0.21 -5.98
CA CYS A 142 -11.11 1.63 -5.86
C CYS A 142 -10.73 2.23 -7.22
N TYR A 143 -9.98 1.52 -8.06
CA TYR A 143 -9.68 1.97 -9.42
C TYR A 143 -10.94 2.08 -10.29
N ILE A 144 -11.84 1.10 -10.22
CA ILE A 144 -13.11 1.12 -10.95
C ILE A 144 -13.97 2.29 -10.47
N PHE A 145 -14.10 2.46 -9.15
CA PHE A 145 -14.80 3.58 -8.56
C PHE A 145 -14.25 4.93 -9.04
N THR A 146 -12.92 5.10 -9.01
CA THR A 146 -12.27 6.34 -9.48
C THR A 146 -12.49 6.57 -10.98
N MET A 147 -12.53 5.52 -11.79
CA MET A 147 -12.84 5.64 -13.21
C MET A 147 -14.27 6.13 -13.43
N ASP A 148 -15.23 5.60 -12.68
CA ASP A 148 -16.66 5.95 -12.78
C ASP A 148 -16.95 7.36 -12.25
N HIS A 149 -16.21 7.81 -11.22
CA HIS A 149 -16.32 9.14 -10.61
C HIS A 149 -15.22 10.11 -11.06
N PHE A 150 -14.57 9.83 -12.19
CA PHE A 150 -13.37 10.56 -12.61
C PHE A 150 -13.58 12.06 -12.71
N ASP A 151 -14.71 12.51 -13.25
CA ASP A 151 -14.99 13.94 -13.45
C ASP A 151 -15.17 14.72 -12.14
N GLU A 152 -15.54 14.04 -11.04
CA GLU A 152 -15.63 14.60 -9.69
C GLU A 152 -14.27 14.60 -8.97
N MET A 153 -13.37 13.66 -9.35
CA MET A 153 -12.11 13.42 -8.66
C MET A 153 -10.89 14.04 -9.37
N LYS A 154 -10.99 14.38 -10.64
CA LYS A 154 -9.86 14.82 -11.48
C LYS A 154 -9.17 16.07 -10.93
N GLY A 155 -7.87 16.15 -11.15
CA GLY A 155 -7.01 17.24 -10.69
C GLY A 155 -6.66 17.17 -9.20
N ASP A 156 -6.98 16.05 -8.50
CA ASP A 156 -6.86 15.98 -7.06
C ASP A 156 -6.20 14.65 -6.59
N ILE A 157 -5.89 14.62 -5.29
CA ILE A 157 -5.24 13.51 -4.59
C ILE A 157 -6.21 12.95 -3.56
N TYR A 158 -6.27 11.63 -3.46
CA TYR A 158 -7.11 10.92 -2.50
C TYR A 158 -6.30 9.84 -1.77
N ASN A 159 -6.46 9.75 -0.46
CA ASN A 159 -6.07 8.56 0.28
C ASN A 159 -7.01 7.41 -0.10
N ALA A 160 -6.47 6.28 -0.51
CA ALA A 160 -7.22 5.11 -0.94
C ALA A 160 -7.11 3.98 0.09
N GLY A 161 -8.18 3.76 0.83
CA GLY A 161 -8.30 2.81 1.93
C GLY A 161 -9.58 3.03 2.73
N GLY A 162 -9.58 2.68 4.02
CA GLY A 162 -10.73 2.86 4.92
C GLY A 162 -10.30 3.21 6.33
N ASN A 163 -11.06 4.08 6.99
CA ASN A 163 -10.77 4.53 8.36
C ASN A 163 -10.69 3.38 9.37
N HIS A 164 -11.45 2.31 9.16
CA HIS A 164 -11.49 1.12 10.01
C HIS A 164 -10.33 0.15 9.76
N LEU A 165 -9.43 0.43 8.82
CA LEU A 165 -8.34 -0.46 8.41
C LEU A 165 -6.95 0.05 8.85
N ASN A 166 -6.89 0.85 9.91
CA ASN A 166 -5.66 1.27 10.58
C ASN A 166 -5.33 0.32 11.74
N TYR A 167 -4.27 -0.46 11.62
CA TYR A 167 -3.87 -1.46 12.62
C TYR A 167 -2.40 -1.33 13.00
N SER A 168 -2.07 -1.68 14.24
CA SER A 168 -0.69 -1.92 14.66
C SER A 168 -0.21 -3.31 14.22
N LYS A 169 1.10 -3.54 14.27
CA LYS A 169 1.68 -4.87 14.01
C LYS A 169 1.15 -5.90 15.00
N GLU A 170 1.02 -5.53 16.27
CA GLU A 170 0.50 -6.40 17.33
C GLU A 170 -0.96 -6.77 17.10
N GLU A 171 -1.81 -5.80 16.71
CA GLU A 171 -3.20 -6.06 16.38
C GLU A 171 -3.32 -7.07 15.22
N ILE A 172 -2.53 -6.92 14.14
CA ILE A 172 -2.50 -7.88 13.04
C ILE A 172 -2.04 -9.27 13.53
N ALA A 173 -0.97 -9.34 14.32
CA ALA A 173 -0.48 -10.60 14.85
C ALA A 173 -1.54 -11.31 15.72
N ASN A 174 -2.25 -10.58 16.56
CA ASN A 174 -3.31 -11.14 17.40
C ASN A 174 -4.50 -11.63 16.57
N LEU A 175 -4.92 -10.90 15.52
CA LEU A 175 -5.97 -11.36 14.60
C LEU A 175 -5.61 -12.68 13.89
N ILE A 176 -4.33 -12.90 13.59
CA ILE A 176 -3.84 -14.17 13.04
C ILE A 176 -3.86 -15.23 14.11
N LYS A 177 -3.45 -14.91 15.37
CA LYS A 177 -3.42 -15.86 16.50
C LYS A 177 -4.80 -16.35 16.88
N ASP A 178 -5.83 -15.58 16.70
CA ASP A 178 -7.22 -15.99 16.89
C ASP A 178 -7.68 -17.10 15.92
N LYS A 179 -6.91 -17.34 14.82
CA LYS A 179 -7.26 -18.31 13.78
C LYS A 179 -6.35 -19.53 13.77
N ILE A 180 -5.09 -19.36 14.15
CA ILE A 180 -4.08 -20.42 14.17
C ILE A 180 -3.17 -20.28 15.39
N ASP A 181 -2.78 -21.40 15.97
CA ASP A 181 -1.82 -21.38 17.08
C ASP A 181 -0.40 -21.21 16.57
N TYR A 182 0.31 -20.21 17.11
CA TYR A 182 1.71 -19.92 16.87
C TYR A 182 2.29 -19.00 17.97
N ASN A 183 3.61 -18.85 18.03
CA ASN A 183 4.28 -18.04 19.03
C ASN A 183 4.55 -16.62 18.54
N ILE A 184 4.20 -15.62 19.34
CA ILE A 184 4.57 -14.21 19.12
C ILE A 184 5.70 -13.87 20.08
N ILE A 185 6.82 -13.35 19.54
CA ILE A 185 7.98 -12.88 20.30
C ILE A 185 8.15 -11.39 20.06
N ASN A 186 8.03 -10.58 21.10
CA ASN A 186 8.34 -9.16 21.02
C ASN A 186 9.83 -8.94 21.19
N SER A 187 10.46 -8.30 20.20
CA SER A 187 11.87 -7.97 20.20
C SER A 187 12.10 -6.56 20.77
N GLU A 188 13.15 -6.38 21.55
CA GLU A 188 13.62 -5.06 22.01
C GLU A 188 14.36 -4.28 20.90
N LEU A 189 14.74 -4.96 19.82
CA LEU A 189 15.39 -4.32 18.68
C LEU A 189 14.41 -3.48 17.88
N LYS A 190 14.91 -2.40 17.28
CA LYS A 190 14.12 -1.50 16.44
C LYS A 190 13.92 -2.06 15.03
N ASP A 191 12.74 -1.77 14.46
CA ASP A 191 12.49 -2.05 13.05
C ASP A 191 13.32 -1.12 12.16
N LYS A 192 13.78 -1.66 11.03
CA LYS A 192 14.37 -0.85 9.95
C LYS A 192 13.30 -0.01 9.24
N ASP A 193 12.07 -0.49 9.21
CA ASP A 193 10.92 0.23 8.67
C ASP A 193 10.32 1.17 9.72
N LEU A 194 10.75 2.41 9.68
CA LEU A 194 10.43 3.43 10.68
C LEU A 194 9.04 4.06 10.53
N ARG A 195 8.23 3.61 9.58
CA ARG A 195 6.90 4.18 9.32
C ARG A 195 5.97 3.94 10.52
N HIS A 196 5.31 5.01 10.94
CA HIS A 196 4.26 4.98 11.97
C HIS A 196 3.29 6.13 11.71
N PHE A 197 2.09 5.81 11.24
CA PHE A 197 1.06 6.80 10.92
C PHE A 197 -0.33 6.16 10.95
N ILE A 198 -1.35 7.00 11.10
CA ILE A 198 -2.76 6.66 10.96
C ILE A 198 -3.29 7.52 9.83
N VAL A 199 -4.02 6.94 8.89
CA VAL A 199 -4.53 7.68 7.72
C VAL A 199 -6.02 7.88 7.85
N ASN A 200 -6.47 9.10 7.55
CA ASN A 200 -7.87 9.47 7.38
C ASN A 200 -8.25 9.28 5.90
N PHE A 201 -9.41 8.67 5.68
CA PHE A 201 -9.96 8.37 4.36
C PHE A 201 -11.29 9.08 4.10
N ASP A 202 -11.66 10.06 4.93
CA ASP A 202 -12.96 10.76 4.85
C ASP A 202 -13.21 11.38 3.48
N LYS A 203 -12.14 11.82 2.78
CA LYS A 203 -12.26 12.47 1.48
C LYS A 203 -12.85 11.53 0.43
N ILE A 204 -12.33 10.31 0.31
CA ILE A 204 -12.85 9.32 -0.65
C ILE A 204 -14.13 8.66 -0.14
N GLU A 205 -14.29 8.48 1.19
CA GLU A 205 -15.50 7.92 1.80
C GLU A 205 -16.72 8.85 1.57
N LYS A 206 -16.54 10.18 1.59
CA LYS A 206 -17.61 11.15 1.27
C LYS A 206 -18.10 11.06 -0.18
N LEU A 207 -17.28 10.58 -1.10
CA LEU A 207 -17.68 10.28 -2.48
C LEU A 207 -18.42 8.94 -2.62
N GLY A 208 -18.40 8.10 -1.56
CA GLY A 208 -19.10 6.83 -1.51
C GLY A 208 -18.21 5.59 -1.61
N PHE A 209 -16.88 5.74 -1.70
CA PHE A 209 -15.99 4.57 -1.68
C PHE A 209 -15.63 4.18 -0.25
N VAL A 210 -15.97 2.95 0.12
CA VAL A 210 -15.56 2.32 1.38
C VAL A 210 -15.10 0.89 1.06
N PRO A 211 -13.89 0.47 1.48
CA PRO A 211 -13.45 -0.91 1.36
C PRO A 211 -14.44 -1.87 2.05
N LYS A 212 -14.75 -2.98 1.39
CA LYS A 212 -15.76 -3.94 1.85
C LYS A 212 -15.16 -5.09 2.64
N ARG A 213 -13.88 -5.40 2.38
CA ARG A 213 -13.21 -6.56 2.97
C ARG A 213 -12.46 -6.19 4.24
N THR A 214 -12.63 -7.02 5.25
CA THR A 214 -11.96 -6.87 6.54
C THR A 214 -10.56 -7.51 6.50
N ILE A 215 -9.71 -7.13 7.45
CA ILE A 215 -8.42 -7.80 7.66
C ILE A 215 -8.62 -9.29 7.97
N GLN A 216 -9.62 -9.65 8.77
CA GLN A 216 -9.92 -11.03 9.16
C GLN A 216 -10.28 -11.91 7.95
N GLU A 217 -11.06 -11.38 7.01
CA GLU A 217 -11.41 -12.10 5.78
C GLU A 217 -10.17 -12.39 4.93
N GLY A 218 -9.30 -11.41 4.72
CA GLY A 218 -8.06 -11.59 3.99
C GLY A 218 -7.06 -12.52 4.70
N ILE A 219 -6.96 -12.48 6.05
CA ILE A 219 -6.19 -13.46 6.84
C ILE A 219 -6.73 -14.87 6.62
N ASN A 220 -8.05 -15.08 6.67
CA ASN A 220 -8.66 -16.39 6.45
C ASN A 220 -8.39 -16.92 5.03
N GLU A 221 -8.42 -16.05 4.02
CA GLU A 221 -8.04 -16.37 2.64
C GLU A 221 -6.58 -16.81 2.57
N LEU A 222 -5.67 -16.03 3.12
CA LEU A 222 -4.23 -16.32 3.12
C LEU A 222 -3.90 -17.62 3.86
N ILE A 223 -4.54 -17.90 4.99
CA ILE A 223 -4.36 -19.18 5.71
C ILE A 223 -4.72 -20.36 4.80
N LYS A 224 -5.84 -20.30 4.08
CA LYS A 224 -6.24 -21.34 3.13
C LYS A 224 -5.22 -21.51 2.02
N VAL A 225 -4.77 -20.39 1.42
CA VAL A 225 -3.76 -20.42 0.36
C VAL A 225 -2.45 -21.05 0.86
N TYR A 226 -1.96 -20.60 2.02
CA TYR A 226 -0.69 -21.10 2.57
C TYR A 226 -0.75 -22.54 3.08
N SER A 227 -1.92 -23.15 3.21
CA SER A 227 -2.03 -24.57 3.55
C SER A 227 -1.45 -25.47 2.44
N PHE A 228 -1.54 -25.06 1.18
CA PHE A 228 -1.03 -25.81 0.00
C PHE A 228 0.02 -25.05 -0.81
N TYR A 229 0.13 -23.72 -0.65
CA TYR A 229 1.10 -22.92 -1.38
C TYR A 229 2.48 -23.03 -0.74
N GLU A 230 3.48 -23.36 -1.55
CA GLU A 230 4.88 -23.30 -1.18
C GLU A 230 5.52 -22.09 -1.83
N TYR A 231 6.21 -21.30 -1.02
CA TYR A 231 6.88 -20.10 -1.49
C TYR A 231 8.23 -20.43 -2.09
N PHE A 232 8.38 -20.21 -3.38
CA PHE A 232 9.67 -20.27 -4.07
C PHE A 232 10.26 -18.89 -4.20
N SER A 233 11.56 -18.75 -3.87
CA SER A 233 12.28 -17.46 -3.84
C SER A 233 12.25 -16.65 -5.14
N HIS A 234 11.97 -17.30 -6.28
CA HIS A 234 11.82 -16.64 -7.60
C HIS A 234 10.67 -15.61 -7.67
N TYR A 235 9.74 -15.66 -6.71
CA TYR A 235 8.62 -14.71 -6.62
C TYR A 235 8.88 -13.58 -5.62
N LYS A 236 10.05 -13.53 -4.99
CA LYS A 236 10.46 -12.34 -4.25
C LYS A 236 10.56 -11.17 -5.21
N THR A 237 9.79 -10.13 -4.96
CA THR A 237 10.07 -8.83 -5.53
C THR A 237 11.33 -8.32 -4.81
N ILE A 238 12.48 -8.44 -5.45
CA ILE A 238 13.76 -7.98 -4.94
C ILE A 238 13.79 -6.47 -4.99
#